data_a40a0d7ce9d3c5088ef1c7f015c0ff41
#
_entry.id   a40a0d7ce9d3c5088ef1c7f015c0ff41
#
_cell.length_a   1.000
_cell.length_b   1.000
_cell.length_c   1.000
_cell.angle_alpha   90.00
_cell.angle_beta   90.00
_cell.angle_gamma   90.00
#
_symmetry.space_group_name_H-M   'P 1'
#
loop_
_entity.id
_entity.type
_entity.pdbx_description
1 polymer ?
#
loop_
_entity_poly.entity_id
_entity_poly.type
_entity_poly.pdbx_seq_one_letter_code
_entity_poly.pdbx_strand_id
1 'polypeptide(L)'
;MALDDDFNLLDYELFPPEELMEKWDETQEKDVNPDEELLLDKVGKSCDEIIIETRKSSYTYSNLKYNSKFTFQIPSKGGDYLRSHLGEVLLETGFLDSVEELEDVIRNLAIQITERKLKESSESDDLLLIQAIHAMDELEEAEVKLMERIREWYPIHFPELEEVRDHAHYVELVVEYGDRESIINAGVLDLDGSVSLGADLSPADLEVIQGFARTIKSIQDSKKSTADYVDGKMEEMAPNLRDLVGASLGAKIIAHTGGIKRLALLPSSTVQILGAEKALFRHLKTGERPPKHGLIYQHPDVRGSRWWIRGKVARALAGKISLAVRKDYFSGDYDPSIKEGFQEKLVGITKEHPFPKRTEKSKKKKPGKKRKKKKISFVIRRASTSIRLKMQIIIREYK
;
A
#
# COMPACT_ATOMS: atom_id res chain seq x y z
N MET A 1 26.83 -26.78 -13.82
CA MET A 1 28.05 -27.57 -13.50
C MET A 1 27.65 -28.80 -12.72
N ALA A 2 28.22 -29.96 -13.05
CA ALA A 2 28.01 -31.24 -12.40
C ALA A 2 29.36 -31.74 -11.82
N LEU A 3 29.32 -32.20 -10.57
CA LEU A 3 30.48 -32.70 -9.83
C LEU A 3 30.26 -34.17 -9.43
N ASP A 4 31.34 -34.94 -9.31
CA ASP A 4 31.34 -36.27 -8.71
C ASP A 4 31.39 -36.20 -7.16
N ASP A 5 31.39 -37.36 -6.50
CA ASP A 5 31.48 -37.48 -5.04
C ASP A 5 32.82 -36.96 -4.45
N ASP A 6 33.86 -36.87 -5.25
CA ASP A 6 35.17 -36.34 -4.90
C ASP A 6 35.36 -34.88 -5.28
N PHE A 7 34.26 -34.23 -5.73
CA PHE A 7 34.18 -32.84 -6.19
C PHE A 7 34.95 -32.53 -7.47
N ASN A 8 35.26 -33.52 -8.30
CA ASN A 8 35.83 -33.28 -9.62
C ASN A 8 34.72 -32.85 -10.59
N LEU A 9 35.05 -31.95 -11.50
CA LEU A 9 34.10 -31.44 -12.50
C LEU A 9 33.85 -32.51 -13.56
N LEU A 10 32.59 -33.00 -13.67
CA LEU A 10 32.19 -34.00 -14.67
C LEU A 10 31.79 -33.35 -15.98
N ASP A 11 30.92 -32.35 -15.92
CA ASP A 11 30.45 -31.61 -17.09
C ASP A 11 29.88 -30.26 -16.69
N TYR A 12 29.80 -29.34 -17.63
CA TYR A 12 29.33 -28.00 -17.37
C TYR A 12 28.72 -27.33 -18.61
N GLU A 13 27.82 -26.41 -18.39
CA GLU A 13 27.36 -25.42 -19.37
C GLU A 13 27.73 -24.02 -18.85
N LEU A 14 28.40 -23.23 -19.69
CA LEU A 14 28.87 -21.89 -19.39
C LEU A 14 28.19 -20.91 -20.33
N PHE A 15 27.87 -19.72 -19.79
CA PHE A 15 27.24 -18.65 -20.55
C PHE A 15 28.19 -17.46 -20.60
N PRO A 16 28.29 -16.77 -21.75
CA PRO A 16 29.05 -15.54 -21.86
C PRO A 16 28.57 -14.51 -20.82
N PRO A 17 29.44 -13.62 -20.30
CA PRO A 17 29.04 -12.58 -19.35
C PRO A 17 27.87 -11.72 -19.82
N GLU A 18 27.72 -11.53 -21.13
CA GLU A 18 26.65 -10.74 -21.78
C GLU A 18 25.28 -11.41 -21.65
N GLU A 19 25.22 -12.75 -21.63
CA GLU A 19 23.99 -13.53 -21.54
C GLU A 19 23.57 -13.84 -20.10
N LEU A 20 24.41 -13.55 -19.10
CA LEU A 20 24.16 -13.92 -17.70
C LEU A 20 22.86 -13.34 -17.15
N MET A 21 22.45 -12.14 -17.58
CA MET A 21 21.18 -11.54 -17.15
C MET A 21 19.96 -12.27 -17.70
N GLU A 22 20.00 -12.64 -19.00
CA GLU A 22 18.92 -13.40 -19.63
C GLU A 22 18.78 -14.78 -19.01
N LYS A 23 19.91 -15.46 -18.82
CA LYS A 23 19.96 -16.77 -18.16
C LYS A 23 19.53 -16.70 -16.69
N TRP A 24 19.85 -15.61 -15.99
CA TRP A 24 19.35 -15.39 -14.63
C TRP A 24 17.82 -15.37 -14.59
N ASP A 25 17.17 -14.69 -15.55
CA ASP A 25 15.72 -14.64 -15.62
C ASP A 25 15.10 -16.01 -15.89
N GLU A 26 15.65 -16.75 -16.86
CA GLU A 26 15.22 -18.12 -17.16
C GLU A 26 15.29 -19.02 -15.91
N THR A 27 16.31 -18.86 -15.05
CA THR A 27 16.42 -19.63 -13.81
C THR A 27 15.36 -19.29 -12.76
N GLN A 28 14.73 -18.10 -12.83
CA GLN A 28 13.64 -17.72 -11.93
C GLN A 28 12.30 -18.31 -12.35
N GLU A 29 12.18 -18.80 -13.57
CA GLU A 29 10.98 -19.48 -14.06
C GLU A 29 10.78 -20.82 -13.36
N LYS A 30 9.54 -21.31 -13.35
CA LYS A 30 9.19 -22.55 -12.65
C LYS A 30 9.62 -23.82 -13.37
N ASP A 31 9.87 -23.71 -14.67
CA ASP A 31 10.21 -24.86 -15.52
C ASP A 31 11.72 -25.17 -15.53
N VAL A 32 12.07 -26.35 -15.96
CA VAL A 32 13.48 -26.74 -16.14
C VAL A 32 14.05 -25.94 -17.31
N ASN A 33 15.20 -25.31 -17.10
CA ASN A 33 15.87 -24.57 -18.16
C ASN A 33 16.42 -25.57 -19.20
N PRO A 34 16.34 -25.28 -20.51
CA PRO A 34 16.92 -26.15 -21.57
C PRO A 34 18.39 -26.53 -21.33
N ASP A 35 19.19 -25.61 -20.83
CA ASP A 35 20.60 -25.84 -20.53
C ASP A 35 20.80 -26.79 -19.31
N GLU A 36 19.91 -26.71 -18.33
CA GLU A 36 19.84 -27.62 -17.20
C GLU A 36 19.45 -29.04 -17.68
N GLU A 37 18.51 -29.15 -18.61
CA GLU A 37 18.09 -30.41 -19.23
C GLU A 37 19.23 -31.04 -20.04
N LEU A 38 19.97 -30.23 -20.84
CA LEU A 38 21.14 -30.69 -21.58
C LEU A 38 22.23 -31.26 -20.65
N LEU A 39 22.49 -30.58 -19.54
CA LEU A 39 23.47 -31.05 -18.55
C LEU A 39 23.01 -32.36 -17.89
N LEU A 40 21.73 -32.45 -17.55
CA LEU A 40 21.13 -33.67 -16.98
C LEU A 40 21.15 -34.83 -17.97
N ASP A 41 20.97 -34.58 -19.27
CA ASP A 41 21.04 -35.60 -20.32
C ASP A 41 22.46 -36.20 -20.47
N LYS A 42 23.49 -35.39 -20.26
CA LYS A 42 24.88 -35.81 -20.32
C LYS A 42 25.25 -36.67 -19.09
N VAL A 43 24.88 -36.21 -17.89
CA VAL A 43 25.29 -36.84 -16.62
C VAL A 43 24.34 -37.97 -16.21
N GLY A 44 23.06 -37.87 -16.49
CA GLY A 44 22.01 -38.78 -16.04
C GLY A 44 22.12 -40.21 -16.60
N LYS A 45 22.95 -40.43 -17.61
CA LYS A 45 23.20 -41.77 -18.18
C LYS A 45 24.27 -42.53 -17.45
N SER A 46 25.10 -41.85 -16.67
CA SER A 46 26.31 -42.41 -16.03
C SER A 46 26.24 -42.47 -14.50
N CYS A 47 25.18 -41.92 -13.88
CA CYS A 47 25.04 -41.82 -12.43
C CYS A 47 23.76 -42.52 -11.93
N ASP A 48 23.83 -43.22 -10.78
CA ASP A 48 22.71 -43.89 -10.13
C ASP A 48 21.82 -42.88 -9.34
N GLU A 49 22.41 -41.87 -8.76
CA GLU A 49 21.73 -40.81 -7.99
C GLU A 49 22.28 -39.43 -8.37
N ILE A 50 21.38 -38.47 -8.53
CA ILE A 50 21.70 -37.06 -8.84
C ILE A 50 21.14 -36.19 -7.77
N ILE A 51 22.00 -35.40 -7.12
CA ILE A 51 21.60 -34.39 -6.13
C ILE A 51 21.48 -33.02 -6.84
N ILE A 52 20.28 -32.47 -6.88
CA ILE A 52 20.00 -31.16 -7.50
C ILE A 52 19.85 -30.10 -6.42
N GLU A 53 20.67 -29.04 -6.50
CA GLU A 53 20.52 -27.87 -5.65
C GLU A 53 19.65 -26.80 -6.35
N THR A 54 18.36 -26.83 -6.09
CA THR A 54 17.41 -25.90 -6.69
C THR A 54 16.30 -25.51 -5.72
N ARG A 55 15.73 -24.31 -5.90
CA ARG A 55 14.52 -23.87 -5.22
C ARG A 55 13.24 -24.27 -5.95
N LYS A 56 13.35 -24.83 -7.14
CA LYS A 56 12.23 -25.33 -7.93
C LYS A 56 11.57 -26.51 -7.24
N SER A 57 10.30 -26.75 -7.53
CA SER A 57 9.59 -27.91 -6.99
C SER A 57 10.12 -29.22 -7.56
N SER A 58 10.18 -30.28 -6.76
CA SER A 58 10.49 -31.62 -7.26
C SER A 58 9.53 -32.09 -8.37
N TYR A 59 8.31 -31.55 -8.39
CA TYR A 59 7.32 -31.82 -9.45
C TYR A 59 7.79 -31.31 -10.82
N THR A 60 8.54 -30.23 -10.87
CA THR A 60 9.11 -29.66 -12.10
C THR A 60 9.98 -30.67 -12.86
N TYR A 61 10.69 -31.53 -12.14
CA TYR A 61 11.58 -32.56 -12.69
C TYR A 61 10.90 -33.91 -12.92
N SER A 62 9.63 -34.08 -12.58
CA SER A 62 8.90 -35.35 -12.69
C SER A 62 8.69 -35.84 -14.13
N ASN A 63 8.75 -34.93 -15.10
CA ASN A 63 8.58 -35.24 -16.51
C ASN A 63 9.88 -35.76 -17.17
N LEU A 64 11.01 -35.59 -16.51
CA LEU A 64 12.32 -36.07 -17.01
C LEU A 64 12.42 -37.57 -16.78
N LYS A 65 12.67 -38.32 -17.85
CA LYS A 65 12.76 -39.80 -17.83
C LYS A 65 14.21 -40.23 -17.78
N TYR A 66 14.82 -40.20 -16.62
CA TYR A 66 16.17 -40.77 -16.39
C TYR A 66 16.07 -42.03 -15.51
N ASN A 67 17.05 -42.90 -15.62
CA ASN A 67 17.16 -44.08 -14.74
C ASN A 67 17.71 -43.71 -13.37
N SER A 68 18.23 -42.51 -13.21
CA SER A 68 18.87 -42.01 -11.99
C SER A 68 17.80 -41.49 -11.01
N LYS A 69 18.04 -41.67 -9.73
CA LYS A 69 17.21 -41.16 -8.65
C LYS A 69 17.54 -39.68 -8.40
N PHE A 70 16.56 -38.82 -8.46
CA PHE A 70 16.72 -37.38 -8.11
C PHE A 70 16.52 -37.17 -6.61
N THR A 71 17.50 -36.51 -5.99
CA THR A 71 17.42 -36.02 -4.60
C THR A 71 17.60 -34.50 -4.60
N PHE A 72 16.73 -33.77 -3.89
CA PHE A 72 16.76 -32.31 -3.85
C PHE A 72 17.27 -31.86 -2.49
N GLN A 73 18.37 -31.11 -2.47
CA GLN A 73 19.02 -30.65 -1.25
C GLN A 73 19.52 -29.23 -1.38
N ILE A 74 19.19 -28.35 -0.39
CA ILE A 74 19.67 -26.97 -0.28
C ILE A 74 20.11 -26.70 1.16
N PRO A 75 21.40 -26.33 1.42
CA PRO A 75 22.54 -26.43 0.50
C PRO A 75 22.96 -27.88 0.26
N SER A 76 23.54 -28.14 -0.89
CA SER A 76 24.22 -29.43 -1.19
C SER A 76 25.70 -29.32 -0.91
N LYS A 77 26.38 -30.48 -0.71
CA LYS A 77 27.84 -30.52 -0.53
C LYS A 77 28.59 -30.01 -1.77
N GLY A 78 28.11 -30.39 -2.96
CA GLY A 78 28.67 -29.93 -4.22
C GLY A 78 28.51 -28.45 -4.44
N GLY A 79 27.31 -27.89 -4.09
CA GLY A 79 27.07 -26.46 -4.15
C GLY A 79 27.91 -25.64 -3.17
N ASP A 80 28.16 -26.16 -1.96
CA ASP A 80 29.06 -25.53 -0.99
C ASP A 80 30.52 -25.54 -1.48
N TYR A 81 30.95 -26.64 -2.10
CA TYR A 81 32.26 -26.72 -2.72
C TYR A 81 32.43 -25.71 -3.85
N LEU A 82 31.47 -25.68 -4.80
CA LEU A 82 31.50 -24.72 -5.91
C LEU A 82 31.52 -23.26 -5.43
N ARG A 83 30.73 -22.92 -4.43
CA ARG A 83 30.73 -21.54 -3.87
C ARG A 83 32.08 -21.17 -3.26
N SER A 84 32.78 -22.14 -2.68
CA SER A 84 34.09 -21.90 -2.02
C SER A 84 35.25 -21.84 -3.00
N HIS A 85 35.16 -22.55 -4.15
CA HIS A 85 36.22 -22.68 -5.13
C HIS A 85 35.82 -22.13 -6.52
N LEU A 86 34.81 -21.26 -6.58
CA LEU A 86 34.22 -20.79 -7.84
C LEU A 86 35.27 -20.18 -8.79
N GLY A 87 36.20 -19.39 -8.26
CA GLY A 87 37.27 -18.79 -9.06
C GLY A 87 38.18 -19.81 -9.69
N GLU A 88 38.59 -20.83 -8.93
CA GLU A 88 39.47 -21.93 -9.40
C GLU A 88 38.77 -22.77 -10.49
N VAL A 89 37.54 -23.17 -10.26
CA VAL A 89 36.74 -23.95 -11.21
C VAL A 89 36.47 -23.16 -12.50
N LEU A 90 36.22 -21.87 -12.43
CA LEU A 90 36.01 -21.04 -13.63
C LEU A 90 37.30 -20.80 -14.42
N LEU A 91 38.45 -20.75 -13.76
CA LEU A 91 39.75 -20.73 -14.44
C LEU A 91 40.04 -22.06 -15.15
N GLU A 92 39.77 -23.21 -14.50
CA GLU A 92 39.93 -24.54 -15.11
C GLU A 92 39.06 -24.77 -16.34
N THR A 93 37.83 -24.18 -16.35
CA THR A 93 36.92 -24.24 -17.50
C THR A 93 37.27 -23.27 -18.62
N GLY A 94 38.25 -22.37 -18.41
CA GLY A 94 38.61 -21.32 -19.36
C GLY A 94 37.55 -20.20 -19.53
N PHE A 95 36.65 -20.08 -18.57
CA PHE A 95 35.66 -19.03 -18.56
C PHE A 95 36.25 -17.67 -18.18
N LEU A 96 37.29 -17.69 -17.33
CA LEU A 96 37.99 -16.49 -16.84
C LEU A 96 39.48 -16.64 -17.14
N ASP A 97 40.16 -15.54 -17.45
CA ASP A 97 41.59 -15.47 -17.59
C ASP A 97 42.27 -15.22 -16.24
N SER A 98 41.56 -14.60 -15.28
CA SER A 98 42.10 -14.33 -13.94
C SER A 98 40.98 -14.32 -12.87
N VAL A 99 41.39 -14.47 -11.59
CA VAL A 99 40.43 -14.40 -10.46
C VAL A 99 39.89 -12.98 -10.27
N GLU A 100 40.70 -11.96 -10.60
CA GLU A 100 40.29 -10.54 -10.52
C GLU A 100 39.12 -10.24 -11.48
N GLU A 101 39.08 -10.90 -12.65
CA GLU A 101 38.02 -10.79 -13.62
C GLU A 101 36.69 -11.31 -13.07
N LEU A 102 36.69 -12.32 -12.21
CA LEU A 102 35.50 -12.80 -11.52
C LEU A 102 34.79 -11.70 -10.69
N GLU A 103 35.60 -10.90 -9.97
CA GLU A 103 35.04 -9.81 -9.15
C GLU A 103 34.36 -8.76 -10.02
N ASP A 104 34.93 -8.47 -11.19
CA ASP A 104 34.35 -7.50 -12.12
C ASP A 104 33.08 -8.04 -12.78
N VAL A 105 33.04 -9.33 -13.17
CA VAL A 105 31.85 -9.97 -13.71
C VAL A 105 30.72 -10.00 -12.66
N ILE A 106 31.02 -10.41 -11.42
CA ILE A 106 30.04 -10.42 -10.34
C ILE A 106 29.53 -9.00 -10.03
N ARG A 107 30.43 -8.02 -10.00
CA ARG A 107 30.07 -6.61 -9.75
C ARG A 107 29.14 -6.09 -10.83
N ASN A 108 29.47 -6.28 -12.09
CA ASN A 108 28.68 -5.82 -13.23
C ASN A 108 27.30 -6.48 -13.23
N LEU A 109 27.22 -7.79 -13.01
CA LEU A 109 25.96 -8.51 -12.90
C LEU A 109 25.12 -8.01 -11.72
N ALA A 110 25.73 -7.78 -10.56
CA ALA A 110 25.03 -7.24 -9.39
C ALA A 110 24.48 -5.83 -9.64
N ILE A 111 25.24 -4.98 -10.35
CA ILE A 111 24.79 -3.64 -10.75
C ILE A 111 23.56 -3.76 -11.69
N GLN A 112 23.65 -4.55 -12.75
CA GLN A 112 22.57 -4.74 -13.71
C GLN A 112 21.29 -5.28 -13.04
N ILE A 113 21.40 -6.30 -12.17
CA ILE A 113 20.27 -6.83 -11.39
C ILE A 113 19.67 -5.74 -10.49
N THR A 114 20.53 -4.92 -9.89
CA THR A 114 20.09 -3.84 -8.98
C THR A 114 19.35 -2.74 -9.75
N GLU A 115 19.92 -2.28 -10.85
CA GLU A 115 19.32 -1.27 -11.72
C GLU A 115 17.96 -1.72 -12.24
N ARG A 116 17.86 -2.95 -12.71
CA ARG A 116 16.60 -3.54 -13.17
C ARG A 116 15.56 -3.60 -12.06
N LYS A 117 15.92 -4.13 -10.89
CA LYS A 117 15.01 -4.20 -9.73
C LYS A 117 14.58 -2.83 -9.24
N LEU A 118 15.47 -1.83 -9.30
CA LEU A 118 15.12 -0.44 -8.98
C LEU A 118 14.14 0.11 -10.00
N LYS A 119 14.37 -0.14 -11.30
CA LYS A 119 13.45 0.28 -12.36
C LYS A 119 12.08 -0.37 -12.20
N GLU A 120 12.01 -1.69 -12.06
CA GLU A 120 10.76 -2.43 -11.82
C GLU A 120 10.02 -1.92 -10.57
N SER A 121 10.76 -1.63 -9.49
CA SER A 121 10.19 -1.06 -8.27
C SER A 121 9.68 0.37 -8.45
N SER A 122 10.33 1.17 -9.32
CA SER A 122 9.97 2.57 -9.58
C SER A 122 8.80 2.69 -10.57
N GLU A 123 8.61 1.71 -11.45
CA GLU A 123 7.49 1.62 -12.39
C GLU A 123 6.19 1.10 -11.73
N SER A 124 6.22 0.82 -10.43
CA SER A 124 5.05 0.38 -9.69
C SER A 124 3.98 1.49 -9.66
N ASP A 125 2.81 1.21 -10.21
CA ASP A 125 1.64 2.11 -10.20
C ASP A 125 1.24 2.53 -8.77
N ASP A 126 1.53 1.68 -7.78
CA ASP A 126 1.33 1.97 -6.36
C ASP A 126 2.00 3.27 -5.91
N LEU A 127 3.24 3.52 -6.36
CA LEU A 127 4.01 4.69 -5.93
C LEU A 127 3.38 5.99 -6.45
N LEU A 128 2.94 6.00 -7.70
CA LEU A 128 2.27 7.16 -8.29
C LEU A 128 0.93 7.43 -7.61
N LEU A 129 0.15 6.38 -7.34
CA LEU A 129 -1.10 6.49 -6.59
C LEU A 129 -0.88 7.03 -5.17
N ILE A 130 0.17 6.56 -4.48
CA ILE A 130 0.52 7.04 -3.13
C ILE A 130 0.87 8.52 -3.15
N GLN A 131 1.69 8.96 -4.11
CA GLN A 131 2.03 10.38 -4.24
C GLN A 131 0.82 11.25 -4.59
N ALA A 132 -0.03 10.78 -5.50
CA ALA A 132 -1.25 11.51 -5.87
C ALA A 132 -2.20 11.70 -4.67
N ILE A 133 -2.37 10.67 -3.82
CA ILE A 133 -3.25 10.78 -2.66
C ILE A 133 -2.66 11.69 -1.57
N HIS A 134 -1.33 11.69 -1.37
CA HIS A 134 -0.68 12.62 -0.47
C HIS A 134 -0.81 14.05 -0.97
N ALA A 135 -0.59 14.28 -2.27
CA ALA A 135 -0.80 15.59 -2.89
C ALA A 135 -2.24 16.09 -2.72
N MET A 136 -3.25 15.20 -2.85
CA MET A 136 -4.65 15.56 -2.59
C MET A 136 -4.87 16.00 -1.13
N ASP A 137 -4.31 15.30 -0.15
CA ASP A 137 -4.45 15.66 1.25
C ASP A 137 -3.76 17.01 1.55
N GLU A 138 -2.60 17.29 0.96
CA GLU A 138 -1.90 18.58 1.06
C GLU A 138 -2.65 19.71 0.39
N LEU A 139 -3.23 19.49 -0.81
CA LEU A 139 -4.06 20.46 -1.51
C LEU A 139 -5.34 20.76 -0.69
N GLU A 140 -5.98 19.76 -0.08
CA GLU A 140 -7.14 19.94 0.77
C GLU A 140 -6.81 20.81 2.01
N GLU A 141 -5.67 20.56 2.66
CA GLU A 141 -5.21 21.35 3.80
C GLU A 141 -4.90 22.81 3.41
N ALA A 142 -4.26 23.00 2.25
CA ALA A 142 -3.96 24.32 1.71
C ALA A 142 -5.23 25.07 1.35
N GLU A 143 -6.17 24.42 0.66
CA GLU A 143 -7.46 25.01 0.30
C GLU A 143 -8.22 25.53 1.54
N VAL A 144 -8.34 24.72 2.59
CA VAL A 144 -9.02 25.10 3.84
C VAL A 144 -8.39 26.35 4.44
N LYS A 145 -7.05 26.39 4.57
CA LYS A 145 -6.35 27.54 5.15
C LYS A 145 -6.51 28.81 4.32
N LEU A 146 -6.46 28.71 3.01
CA LEU A 146 -6.59 29.87 2.13
C LEU A 146 -8.04 30.33 2.05
N MET A 147 -9.01 29.40 2.10
CA MET A 147 -10.44 29.74 2.19
C MET A 147 -10.78 30.49 3.47
N GLU A 148 -10.25 30.08 4.62
CA GLU A 148 -10.41 30.84 5.86
C GLU A 148 -9.89 32.26 5.70
N ARG A 149 -8.72 32.45 5.05
CA ARG A 149 -8.13 33.76 4.83
C ARG A 149 -8.94 34.64 3.90
N ILE A 150 -9.42 34.12 2.76
CA ILE A 150 -10.20 34.96 1.83
C ILE A 150 -11.56 35.36 2.41
N ARG A 151 -12.19 34.47 3.21
CA ARG A 151 -13.43 34.77 3.92
C ARG A 151 -13.29 35.77 5.07
N GLU A 152 -12.06 36.03 5.54
CA GLU A 152 -11.75 37.13 6.45
C GLU A 152 -11.40 38.44 5.70
N TRP A 153 -10.82 38.32 4.51
CA TRP A 153 -10.24 39.43 3.79
C TRP A 153 -11.24 40.14 2.87
N TYR A 154 -11.93 39.39 2.01
CA TYR A 154 -12.90 39.96 1.04
C TYR A 154 -14.11 40.62 1.69
N PRO A 155 -14.67 40.14 2.82
CA PRO A 155 -15.79 40.80 3.50
C PRO A 155 -15.50 42.21 4.03
N ILE A 156 -14.24 42.61 4.14
CA ILE A 156 -13.90 44.01 4.40
C ILE A 156 -14.46 44.91 3.30
N HIS A 157 -14.48 44.42 2.06
CA HIS A 157 -15.01 45.10 0.89
C HIS A 157 -16.48 44.79 0.66
N PHE A 158 -16.88 43.53 0.76
CA PHE A 158 -18.24 43.06 0.46
C PHE A 158 -18.69 42.01 1.48
N PRO A 159 -19.16 42.42 2.67
CA PRO A 159 -19.58 41.51 3.73
C PRO A 159 -20.79 40.65 3.36
N GLU A 160 -21.67 41.13 2.49
CA GLU A 160 -22.88 40.41 2.08
C GLU A 160 -22.57 39.14 1.29
N LEU A 161 -21.38 39.02 0.70
CA LEU A 161 -20.95 37.80 0.00
C LEU A 161 -20.81 36.58 0.95
N GLU A 162 -20.80 36.79 2.28
CA GLU A 162 -20.78 35.67 3.24
C GLU A 162 -22.07 34.83 3.21
N GLU A 163 -23.17 35.32 2.62
CA GLU A 163 -24.37 34.51 2.39
C GLU A 163 -24.13 33.33 1.46
N VAL A 164 -23.16 33.45 0.56
CA VAL A 164 -22.70 32.34 -0.31
C VAL A 164 -21.92 31.32 0.51
N ARG A 165 -22.61 30.27 0.93
CA ARG A 165 -22.02 29.22 1.78
C ARG A 165 -21.07 28.26 1.02
N ASP A 166 -21.33 28.08 -0.28
CA ASP A 166 -20.50 27.24 -1.12
C ASP A 166 -19.14 27.90 -1.36
N HIS A 167 -18.08 27.18 -0.97
CA HIS A 167 -16.72 27.72 -1.06
C HIS A 167 -16.23 27.87 -2.50
N ALA A 168 -16.59 26.92 -3.38
CA ALA A 168 -16.16 26.98 -4.77
C ALA A 168 -16.84 28.15 -5.49
N HIS A 169 -18.14 28.29 -5.30
CA HIS A 169 -18.93 29.40 -5.87
C HIS A 169 -18.49 30.76 -5.33
N TYR A 170 -18.18 30.86 -4.03
CA TYR A 170 -17.64 32.10 -3.43
C TYR A 170 -16.36 32.54 -4.13
N VAL A 171 -15.40 31.60 -4.32
CA VAL A 171 -14.14 31.89 -4.99
C VAL A 171 -14.36 32.26 -6.45
N GLU A 172 -15.25 31.56 -7.17
CA GLU A 172 -15.60 31.88 -8.55
C GLU A 172 -16.10 33.29 -8.72
N LEU A 173 -17.02 33.76 -7.84
CA LEU A 173 -17.53 35.12 -7.86
C LEU A 173 -16.42 36.16 -7.67
N VAL A 174 -15.52 35.93 -6.71
CA VAL A 174 -14.41 36.86 -6.47
C VAL A 174 -13.42 36.85 -7.65
N VAL A 175 -13.17 35.69 -8.26
CA VAL A 175 -12.27 35.58 -9.43
C VAL A 175 -12.86 36.25 -10.66
N GLU A 176 -14.15 36.04 -10.92
CA GLU A 176 -14.82 36.49 -12.12
C GLU A 176 -15.09 38.00 -12.09
N TYR A 177 -15.67 38.47 -11.00
CA TYR A 177 -16.12 39.87 -10.89
C TYR A 177 -15.12 40.77 -10.14
N GLY A 178 -14.47 40.28 -9.11
CA GLY A 178 -13.47 40.99 -8.30
C GLY A 178 -14.01 42.11 -7.45
N ASP A 179 -14.92 42.92 -7.99
CA ASP A 179 -15.54 44.09 -7.36
C ASP A 179 -17.01 43.84 -6.98
N ARG A 180 -17.46 44.42 -5.87
CA ARG A 180 -18.83 44.25 -5.36
C ARG A 180 -19.89 44.76 -6.33
N GLU A 181 -19.66 45.89 -7.02
CA GLU A 181 -20.64 46.43 -7.96
C GLU A 181 -20.87 45.48 -9.13
N SER A 182 -19.82 44.85 -9.61
CA SER A 182 -19.89 43.87 -10.66
C SER A 182 -20.68 42.63 -10.23
N ILE A 183 -20.48 42.13 -9.00
CA ILE A 183 -21.24 41.00 -8.44
C ILE A 183 -22.73 41.34 -8.27
N ILE A 184 -23.04 42.55 -7.76
CA ILE A 184 -24.41 43.01 -7.59
C ILE A 184 -25.09 43.13 -8.95
N ASN A 185 -24.44 43.76 -9.93
CA ASN A 185 -24.97 43.94 -11.29
C ASN A 185 -25.20 42.60 -12.03
N ALA A 186 -24.42 41.56 -11.70
CA ALA A 186 -24.62 40.22 -12.22
C ALA A 186 -25.88 39.52 -11.65
N GLY A 187 -26.52 40.10 -10.63
CA GLY A 187 -27.75 39.55 -10.03
C GLY A 187 -27.58 38.20 -9.31
N VAL A 188 -26.36 37.90 -8.87
CA VAL A 188 -26.04 36.63 -8.23
C VAL A 188 -26.53 36.57 -6.79
N LEU A 189 -26.62 37.73 -6.14
CA LEU A 189 -27.15 37.88 -4.77
C LEU A 189 -28.42 38.72 -4.84
N ASP A 190 -29.48 38.24 -4.17
CA ASP A 190 -30.76 38.97 -4.02
C ASP A 190 -30.59 39.99 -2.90
N LEU A 191 -29.89 41.07 -3.22
CA LEU A 191 -29.72 42.17 -2.29
C LEU A 191 -30.91 43.13 -2.48
N ASP A 192 -31.87 43.09 -1.57
CA ASP A 192 -33.09 43.93 -1.52
C ASP A 192 -32.81 45.45 -1.56
N GLY A 193 -31.96 45.92 -2.49
CA GLY A 193 -31.62 47.33 -2.68
C GLY A 193 -30.87 47.97 -1.49
N SER A 194 -30.35 47.16 -0.57
CA SER A 194 -29.56 47.64 0.57
C SER A 194 -28.18 48.09 0.11
N VAL A 195 -27.72 49.22 0.60
CA VAL A 195 -26.34 49.69 0.37
C VAL A 195 -25.38 48.81 1.12
N SER A 196 -24.39 48.26 0.42
CA SER A 196 -23.33 47.49 1.07
C SER A 196 -22.60 48.33 2.12
N LEU A 197 -22.34 47.69 3.27
CA LEU A 197 -21.63 48.31 4.40
C LEU A 197 -20.13 48.14 4.35
N GLY A 198 -19.59 47.46 3.30
CA GLY A 198 -18.16 47.22 3.13
C GLY A 198 -17.37 48.49 2.75
N ALA A 199 -16.07 48.45 3.00
CA ALA A 199 -15.12 49.51 2.65
C ALA A 199 -14.89 49.60 1.14
N ASP A 200 -14.71 50.82 0.64
CA ASP A 200 -14.22 51.03 -0.71
C ASP A 200 -12.75 50.79 -0.75
N LEU A 201 -12.35 49.72 -1.49
CA LEU A 201 -10.96 49.37 -1.69
C LEU A 201 -10.39 50.01 -2.96
N SER A 202 -9.07 50.25 -2.96
CA SER A 202 -8.41 50.71 -4.17
C SER A 202 -8.36 49.58 -5.22
N PRO A 203 -8.26 49.89 -6.52
CA PRO A 203 -8.08 48.89 -7.56
C PRO A 203 -6.87 47.97 -7.32
N ALA A 204 -5.80 48.51 -6.73
CA ALA A 204 -4.61 47.73 -6.39
C ALA A 204 -4.89 46.70 -5.27
N ASP A 205 -5.68 47.07 -4.26
CA ASP A 205 -6.07 46.15 -3.16
C ASP A 205 -6.97 45.05 -3.69
N LEU A 206 -7.94 45.40 -4.55
CA LEU A 206 -8.83 44.41 -5.20
C LEU A 206 -8.05 43.45 -6.08
N GLU A 207 -7.06 43.93 -6.85
CA GLU A 207 -6.24 43.08 -7.68
C GLU A 207 -5.44 42.02 -6.87
N VAL A 208 -4.91 42.40 -5.70
CA VAL A 208 -4.22 41.49 -4.79
C VAL A 208 -5.18 40.42 -4.25
N ILE A 209 -6.39 40.82 -3.79
CA ILE A 209 -7.37 39.86 -3.28
C ILE A 209 -7.89 38.94 -4.37
N GLN A 210 -8.12 39.47 -5.58
CA GLN A 210 -8.53 38.66 -6.73
C GLN A 210 -7.40 37.70 -7.18
N GLY A 211 -6.15 38.14 -7.13
CA GLY A 211 -5.00 37.27 -7.36
C GLY A 211 -4.90 36.12 -6.37
N PHE A 212 -5.22 36.40 -5.10
CA PHE A 212 -5.29 35.38 -4.07
C PHE A 212 -6.46 34.41 -4.31
N ALA A 213 -7.64 34.90 -4.73
CA ALA A 213 -8.77 34.06 -5.12
C ALA A 213 -8.44 33.13 -6.30
N ARG A 214 -7.70 33.64 -7.34
CA ARG A 214 -7.23 32.82 -8.48
C ARG A 214 -6.33 31.69 -8.00
N THR A 215 -5.47 31.92 -6.99
CA THR A 215 -4.63 30.87 -6.41
C THR A 215 -5.50 29.77 -5.78
N ILE A 216 -6.54 30.13 -5.03
CA ILE A 216 -7.45 29.15 -4.44
C ILE A 216 -8.17 28.36 -5.54
N LYS A 217 -8.64 29.02 -6.58
CA LYS A 217 -9.28 28.36 -7.73
C LYS A 217 -8.34 27.37 -8.41
N SER A 218 -7.08 27.73 -8.62
CA SER A 218 -6.06 26.83 -9.17
C SER A 218 -5.85 25.60 -8.29
N ILE A 219 -5.87 25.74 -6.97
CA ILE A 219 -5.79 24.61 -6.03
C ILE A 219 -7.01 23.70 -6.16
N GLN A 220 -8.22 24.27 -6.24
CA GLN A 220 -9.44 23.49 -6.44
C GLN A 220 -9.44 22.71 -7.75
N ASP A 221 -9.00 23.33 -8.85
CA ASP A 221 -8.88 22.68 -10.15
C ASP A 221 -7.83 21.58 -10.14
N SER A 222 -6.68 21.81 -9.50
CA SER A 222 -5.62 20.79 -9.31
C SER A 222 -6.13 19.61 -8.48
N LYS A 223 -6.86 19.88 -7.40
CA LYS A 223 -7.47 18.85 -6.55
C LYS A 223 -8.45 17.99 -7.34
N LYS A 224 -9.30 18.62 -8.18
CA LYS A 224 -10.24 17.91 -9.04
C LYS A 224 -9.53 17.01 -10.05
N SER A 225 -8.56 17.55 -10.78
CA SER A 225 -7.81 16.76 -11.77
C SER A 225 -7.02 15.61 -11.14
N THR A 226 -6.48 15.81 -9.93
CA THR A 226 -5.81 14.73 -9.17
C THR A 226 -6.81 13.68 -8.69
N ALA A 227 -8.02 14.07 -8.30
CA ALA A 227 -9.08 13.13 -7.92
C ALA A 227 -9.51 12.27 -9.12
N ASP A 228 -9.68 12.87 -10.30
CA ASP A 228 -10.00 12.15 -11.54
C ASP A 228 -8.88 11.16 -11.92
N TYR A 229 -7.62 11.57 -11.77
CA TYR A 229 -6.46 10.69 -11.96
C TYR A 229 -6.45 9.51 -10.99
N VAL A 230 -6.69 9.76 -9.69
CA VAL A 230 -6.78 8.71 -8.67
C VAL A 230 -7.91 7.74 -8.97
N ASP A 231 -9.07 8.25 -9.42
CA ASP A 231 -10.21 7.39 -9.78
C ASP A 231 -9.88 6.46 -10.96
N GLY A 232 -9.27 6.98 -12.02
CA GLY A 232 -8.81 6.18 -13.18
C GLY A 232 -7.77 5.11 -12.77
N LYS A 233 -6.77 5.49 -11.98
CA LYS A 233 -5.78 4.53 -11.49
C LYS A 233 -6.39 3.45 -10.58
N MET A 234 -7.34 3.80 -9.74
CA MET A 234 -8.05 2.84 -8.90
C MET A 234 -8.94 1.89 -9.72
N GLU A 235 -9.48 2.34 -10.87
CA GLU A 235 -10.22 1.47 -11.77
C GLU A 235 -9.33 0.42 -12.43
N GLU A 236 -8.12 0.80 -12.81
CA GLU A 236 -7.13 -0.11 -13.41
C GLU A 236 -6.56 -1.12 -12.38
N MET A 237 -6.15 -0.63 -11.20
CA MET A 237 -5.38 -1.42 -10.23
C MET A 237 -6.24 -2.20 -9.23
N ALA A 238 -7.38 -1.64 -8.81
CA ALA A 238 -8.17 -2.15 -7.70
C ALA A 238 -9.68 -1.93 -7.89
N PRO A 239 -10.27 -2.46 -8.98
CA PRO A 239 -11.67 -2.21 -9.32
C PRO A 239 -12.64 -2.70 -8.23
N ASN A 240 -12.38 -3.83 -7.56
CA ASN A 240 -13.22 -4.34 -6.49
C ASN A 240 -13.15 -3.45 -5.23
N LEU A 241 -11.95 -3.00 -4.89
CA LEU A 241 -11.77 -2.09 -3.76
C LEU A 241 -12.44 -0.73 -4.04
N ARG A 242 -12.24 -0.19 -5.26
CA ARG A 242 -12.87 1.05 -5.72
C ARG A 242 -14.40 0.97 -5.63
N ASP A 243 -15.01 -0.09 -6.14
CA ASP A 243 -16.45 -0.28 -6.10
C ASP A 243 -16.99 -0.38 -4.66
N LEU A 244 -16.25 -1.06 -3.78
CA LEU A 244 -16.66 -1.29 -2.39
C LEU A 244 -16.59 -0.03 -1.52
N VAL A 245 -15.51 0.75 -1.61
CA VAL A 245 -15.23 1.87 -0.68
C VAL A 245 -15.09 3.24 -1.36
N GLY A 246 -15.08 3.29 -2.68
CA GLY A 246 -14.78 4.48 -3.47
C GLY A 246 -13.27 4.68 -3.69
N ALA A 247 -12.92 5.40 -4.75
CA ALA A 247 -11.53 5.60 -5.17
C ALA A 247 -10.68 6.28 -4.09
N SER A 248 -11.14 7.42 -3.55
CA SER A 248 -10.37 8.21 -2.57
C SER A 248 -10.06 7.41 -1.30
N LEU A 249 -11.06 6.75 -0.69
CA LEU A 249 -10.82 5.95 0.52
C LEU A 249 -9.99 4.71 0.21
N GLY A 250 -10.23 4.05 -0.93
CA GLY A 250 -9.44 2.90 -1.38
C GLY A 250 -7.96 3.27 -1.54
N ALA A 251 -7.67 4.37 -2.24
CA ALA A 251 -6.33 4.88 -2.43
C ALA A 251 -5.66 5.28 -1.10
N LYS A 252 -6.39 5.94 -0.17
CA LYS A 252 -5.88 6.24 1.18
C LYS A 252 -5.49 4.99 1.96
N ILE A 253 -6.26 3.90 1.85
CA ILE A 253 -5.93 2.63 2.50
C ILE A 253 -4.68 2.00 1.87
N ILE A 254 -4.55 2.01 0.53
CA ILE A 254 -3.37 1.53 -0.20
C ILE A 254 -2.14 2.35 0.20
N ALA A 255 -2.24 3.69 0.18
CA ALA A 255 -1.15 4.60 0.55
C ALA A 255 -0.67 4.37 1.99
N HIS A 256 -1.61 4.24 2.93
CA HIS A 256 -1.29 4.01 4.35
C HIS A 256 -0.55 2.69 4.59
N THR A 257 -0.77 1.69 3.76
CA THR A 257 -0.07 0.38 3.84
C THR A 257 1.22 0.33 3.03
N GLY A 258 1.46 1.30 2.16
CA GLY A 258 2.60 1.36 1.26
C GLY A 258 2.49 0.38 0.08
N GLY A 259 1.27 0.21 -0.47
CA GLY A 259 0.99 -0.52 -1.69
C GLY A 259 -0.08 -1.61 -1.58
N ILE A 260 -0.66 -1.98 -2.73
CA ILE A 260 -1.75 -2.98 -2.82
C ILE A 260 -1.29 -4.37 -2.40
N LYS A 261 -0.07 -4.76 -2.74
CA LYS A 261 0.54 -6.05 -2.34
C LYS A 261 0.59 -6.19 -0.83
N ARG A 262 1.08 -5.15 -0.13
CA ARG A 262 1.16 -5.17 1.35
C ARG A 262 -0.24 -5.23 1.95
N LEU A 263 -1.19 -4.49 1.40
CA LEU A 263 -2.59 -4.50 1.85
C LEU A 263 -3.24 -5.87 1.68
N ALA A 264 -3.02 -6.56 0.55
CA ALA A 264 -3.56 -7.90 0.28
C ALA A 264 -3.07 -8.95 1.28
N LEU A 265 -1.86 -8.80 1.81
CA LEU A 265 -1.28 -9.70 2.81
C LEU A 265 -1.77 -9.42 4.24
N LEU A 266 -2.39 -8.26 4.50
CA LEU A 266 -2.86 -7.93 5.83
C LEU A 266 -4.11 -8.73 6.23
N PRO A 267 -4.22 -9.12 7.52
CA PRO A 267 -5.46 -9.67 8.05
C PRO A 267 -6.53 -8.57 8.17
N SER A 268 -7.80 -8.92 7.97
CA SER A 268 -8.93 -7.99 8.06
C SER A 268 -9.04 -7.24 9.40
N SER A 269 -8.55 -7.85 10.48
CA SER A 269 -8.48 -7.20 11.80
C SER A 269 -7.53 -6.01 11.83
N THR A 270 -6.44 -6.06 11.06
CA THR A 270 -5.51 -4.93 10.88
C THR A 270 -6.13 -3.88 9.98
N VAL A 271 -6.75 -4.28 8.87
CA VAL A 271 -7.47 -3.37 7.96
C VAL A 271 -8.55 -2.58 8.72
N GLN A 272 -9.25 -3.20 9.68
CA GLN A 272 -10.27 -2.53 10.50
C GLN A 272 -9.75 -1.29 11.25
N ILE A 273 -8.49 -1.31 11.67
CA ILE A 273 -7.90 -0.30 12.56
C ILE A 273 -6.76 0.50 11.94
N LEU A 274 -6.51 0.33 10.63
CA LEU A 274 -5.53 1.15 9.90
C LEU A 274 -5.78 2.63 10.13
N GLY A 275 -4.72 3.40 10.43
CA GLY A 275 -4.81 4.82 10.79
C GLY A 275 -5.23 5.10 12.25
N ALA A 276 -5.47 4.05 13.05
CA ALA A 276 -5.76 4.16 14.48
C ALA A 276 -4.68 3.55 15.37
N GLU A 277 -3.44 3.45 14.88
CA GLU A 277 -2.31 2.78 15.54
C GLU A 277 -2.01 3.42 16.90
N LYS A 278 -2.03 4.75 16.98
CA LYS A 278 -1.82 5.49 18.24
C LYS A 278 -2.84 5.09 19.32
N ALA A 279 -4.11 4.92 18.92
CA ALA A 279 -5.18 4.50 19.83
C ALA A 279 -5.03 3.02 20.23
N LEU A 280 -4.59 2.17 19.30
CA LEU A 280 -4.29 0.76 19.58
C LEU A 280 -3.14 0.63 20.57
N PHE A 281 -2.03 1.35 20.35
CA PHE A 281 -0.89 1.33 21.29
C PHE A 281 -1.26 1.87 22.67
N ARG A 282 -2.10 2.91 22.74
CA ARG A 282 -2.63 3.40 24.02
C ARG A 282 -3.44 2.31 24.71
N HIS A 283 -4.34 1.61 24.01
CA HIS A 283 -5.06 0.46 24.56
C HIS A 283 -4.13 -0.60 25.13
N LEU A 284 -3.08 -0.98 24.39
CA LEU A 284 -2.11 -1.99 24.83
C LEU A 284 -1.31 -1.56 26.07
N LYS A 285 -1.01 -0.26 26.21
CA LYS A 285 -0.27 0.29 27.35
C LYS A 285 -1.14 0.51 28.59
N THR A 286 -2.34 1.05 28.41
CA THR A 286 -3.19 1.54 29.52
C THR A 286 -4.35 0.61 29.85
N GLY A 287 -4.71 -0.34 28.97
CA GLY A 287 -5.90 -1.18 29.11
C GLY A 287 -7.20 -0.44 28.82
N GLU A 288 -7.15 0.76 28.23
CA GLU A 288 -8.31 1.48 27.72
C GLU A 288 -9.04 0.68 26.62
N ARG A 289 -10.23 1.11 26.22
CA ARG A 289 -10.98 0.40 25.19
C ARG A 289 -10.25 0.45 23.84
N PRO A 290 -10.16 -0.68 23.12
CA PRO A 290 -9.53 -0.70 21.79
C PRO A 290 -10.30 0.15 20.79
N PRO A 291 -9.63 0.69 19.74
CA PRO A 291 -10.30 1.40 18.67
C PRO A 291 -11.27 0.47 17.93
N LYS A 292 -12.44 0.99 17.54
CA LYS A 292 -13.45 0.23 16.79
C LYS A 292 -13.21 0.24 15.29
N HIS A 293 -12.55 1.27 14.78
CA HIS A 293 -12.28 1.55 13.37
C HIS A 293 -11.11 2.54 13.26
N GLY A 294 -10.51 2.62 12.10
CA GLY A 294 -9.51 3.60 11.71
C GLY A 294 -9.97 4.36 10.46
N LEU A 295 -9.16 4.39 9.38
CA LEU A 295 -9.46 5.08 8.12
C LEU A 295 -10.82 4.70 7.52
N ILE A 296 -11.24 3.45 7.67
CA ILE A 296 -12.54 2.95 7.19
C ILE A 296 -13.75 3.67 7.84
N TYR A 297 -13.53 4.52 8.86
CA TYR A 297 -14.57 5.37 9.40
C TYR A 297 -15.08 6.44 8.40
N GLN A 298 -14.26 6.78 7.41
CA GLN A 298 -14.64 7.72 6.35
C GLN A 298 -15.73 7.14 5.43
N HIS A 299 -15.88 5.79 5.39
CA HIS A 299 -16.93 5.17 4.60
C HIS A 299 -18.33 5.57 5.10
N PRO A 300 -19.25 5.98 4.19
CA PRO A 300 -20.58 6.48 4.55
C PRO A 300 -21.35 5.53 5.47
N ASP A 301 -21.36 4.23 5.18
CA ASP A 301 -22.10 3.23 5.95
C ASP A 301 -21.53 3.04 7.36
N VAL A 302 -20.23 3.22 7.55
CA VAL A 302 -19.60 3.13 8.87
C VAL A 302 -19.87 4.41 9.66
N ARG A 303 -19.68 5.57 9.03
CA ARG A 303 -19.92 6.90 9.64
C ARG A 303 -21.38 7.09 10.01
N GLY A 304 -22.30 6.77 9.11
CA GLY A 304 -23.75 6.89 9.30
C GLY A 304 -24.34 5.84 10.24
N SER A 305 -23.63 4.75 10.54
CA SER A 305 -24.11 3.70 11.44
C SER A 305 -24.27 4.21 12.87
N ARG A 306 -25.30 3.67 13.57
CA ARG A 306 -25.54 3.94 14.98
C ARG A 306 -24.33 3.53 15.82
N TRP A 307 -23.94 4.31 16.82
CA TRP A 307 -22.72 4.16 17.60
C TRP A 307 -22.50 2.77 18.21
N TRP A 308 -23.58 2.03 18.51
CA TRP A 308 -23.49 0.67 19.11
C TRP A 308 -23.24 -0.44 18.11
N ILE A 309 -23.58 -0.26 16.82
CA ILE A 309 -23.32 -1.24 15.75
C ILE A 309 -22.09 -0.87 14.91
N ARG A 310 -21.60 0.38 14.98
CA ARG A 310 -20.50 0.90 14.16
C ARG A 310 -19.30 -0.03 14.10
N GLY A 311 -18.85 -0.59 15.24
CA GLY A 311 -17.73 -1.52 15.26
C GLY A 311 -18.02 -2.88 14.59
N LYS A 312 -19.30 -3.28 14.48
CA LYS A 312 -19.68 -4.49 13.73
C LYS A 312 -19.70 -4.23 12.24
N VAL A 313 -20.24 -3.09 11.82
CA VAL A 313 -20.21 -2.64 10.42
C VAL A 313 -18.78 -2.47 9.95
N ALA A 314 -17.93 -1.80 10.73
CA ALA A 314 -16.50 -1.65 10.43
C ALA A 314 -15.79 -3.00 10.25
N ARG A 315 -16.11 -4.00 11.08
CA ARG A 315 -15.53 -5.35 10.94
C ARG A 315 -16.02 -6.06 9.68
N ALA A 316 -17.30 -5.92 9.34
CA ALA A 316 -17.88 -6.50 8.12
C ALA A 316 -17.23 -5.87 6.88
N LEU A 317 -17.09 -4.54 6.85
CA LEU A 317 -16.44 -3.80 5.78
C LEU A 317 -14.96 -4.21 5.64
N ALA A 318 -14.20 -4.25 6.74
CA ALA A 318 -12.80 -4.66 6.72
C ALA A 318 -12.61 -6.09 6.19
N GLY A 319 -13.52 -7.01 6.50
CA GLY A 319 -13.51 -8.35 5.92
C GLY A 319 -13.73 -8.35 4.41
N LYS A 320 -14.63 -7.51 3.91
CA LYS A 320 -14.88 -7.39 2.47
C LYS A 320 -13.76 -6.63 1.75
N ILE A 321 -13.16 -5.60 2.35
CA ILE A 321 -11.95 -4.94 1.83
C ILE A 321 -10.82 -5.96 1.65
N SER A 322 -10.57 -6.82 2.66
CA SER A 322 -9.52 -7.85 2.53
C SER A 322 -9.79 -8.85 1.41
N LEU A 323 -11.05 -9.15 1.10
CA LEU A 323 -11.41 -10.01 -0.03
C LEU A 323 -11.24 -9.27 -1.36
N ALA A 324 -11.74 -8.05 -1.46
CA ALA A 324 -11.63 -7.20 -2.65
C ALA A 324 -10.17 -7.02 -3.07
N VAL A 325 -9.32 -6.56 -2.14
CA VAL A 325 -7.89 -6.32 -2.42
C VAL A 325 -7.14 -7.58 -2.82
N ARG A 326 -7.45 -8.73 -2.20
CA ARG A 326 -6.84 -10.00 -2.60
C ARG A 326 -7.26 -10.41 -3.99
N LYS A 327 -8.52 -10.18 -4.35
CA LYS A 327 -9.00 -10.48 -5.69
C LYS A 327 -8.37 -9.54 -6.71
N ASP A 328 -8.30 -8.24 -6.42
CA ASP A 328 -7.62 -7.25 -7.25
C ASP A 328 -6.15 -7.60 -7.49
N TYR A 329 -5.42 -8.00 -6.42
CA TYR A 329 -3.98 -8.24 -6.52
C TYR A 329 -3.63 -9.61 -7.14
N PHE A 330 -4.36 -10.69 -6.80
CA PHE A 330 -3.98 -12.05 -7.21
C PHE A 330 -4.71 -12.55 -8.45
N SER A 331 -5.95 -12.10 -8.70
CA SER A 331 -6.76 -12.56 -9.84
C SER A 331 -6.94 -11.48 -10.91
N GLY A 332 -7.06 -10.21 -10.50
CA GLY A 332 -7.40 -9.11 -11.40
C GLY A 332 -8.88 -9.07 -11.83
N ASP A 333 -9.70 -10.05 -11.42
CA ASP A 333 -11.08 -10.15 -11.85
C ASP A 333 -12.00 -9.23 -11.04
N TYR A 334 -12.87 -8.50 -11.71
CA TYR A 334 -13.92 -7.73 -11.06
C TYR A 334 -15.08 -8.63 -10.60
N ASP A 335 -15.56 -8.41 -9.36
CA ASP A 335 -16.61 -9.22 -8.72
C ASP A 335 -17.59 -8.36 -7.90
N PRO A 336 -18.74 -8.01 -8.45
CA PRO A 336 -19.74 -7.19 -7.79
C PRO A 336 -20.33 -7.86 -6.52
N SER A 337 -20.26 -9.18 -6.40
CA SER A 337 -20.81 -9.92 -5.24
C SER A 337 -20.14 -9.54 -3.93
N ILE A 338 -18.96 -8.95 -3.97
CA ILE A 338 -18.24 -8.49 -2.79
C ILE A 338 -18.98 -7.31 -2.15
N LYS A 339 -19.39 -6.34 -2.96
CA LYS A 339 -20.18 -5.18 -2.51
C LYS A 339 -21.59 -5.57 -2.09
N GLU A 340 -22.26 -6.39 -2.91
CA GLU A 340 -23.60 -6.89 -2.58
C GLU A 340 -23.62 -7.63 -1.24
N GLY A 341 -22.67 -8.54 -1.04
CA GLY A 341 -22.54 -9.27 0.22
C GLY A 341 -22.12 -8.41 1.42
N PHE A 342 -21.56 -7.19 1.20
CA PHE A 342 -21.41 -6.20 2.27
C PHE A 342 -22.75 -5.56 2.61
N GLN A 343 -23.53 -5.16 1.61
CA GLN A 343 -24.85 -4.54 1.80
C GLN A 343 -25.81 -5.48 2.52
N GLU A 344 -25.86 -6.76 2.15
CA GLU A 344 -26.64 -7.77 2.85
C GLU A 344 -26.26 -7.87 4.34
N LYS A 345 -24.95 -7.92 4.63
CA LYS A 345 -24.44 -7.94 6.02
C LYS A 345 -24.80 -6.68 6.79
N LEU A 346 -24.76 -5.51 6.15
CA LEU A 346 -25.13 -4.24 6.76
C LEU A 346 -26.61 -4.25 7.19
N VAL A 347 -27.49 -4.70 6.30
CA VAL A 347 -28.92 -4.86 6.58
C VAL A 347 -29.13 -5.85 7.72
N GLY A 348 -28.45 -7.02 7.69
CA GLY A 348 -28.51 -8.03 8.76
C GLY A 348 -28.10 -7.46 10.12
N ILE A 349 -26.94 -6.80 10.20
CA ILE A 349 -26.42 -6.17 11.44
C ILE A 349 -27.42 -5.15 12.00
N THR A 350 -28.03 -4.36 11.11
CA THR A 350 -28.98 -3.32 11.51
C THR A 350 -30.28 -3.93 12.07
N LYS A 351 -30.79 -5.01 11.45
CA LYS A 351 -31.97 -5.73 11.91
C LYS A 351 -31.74 -6.47 13.23
N GLU A 352 -30.58 -7.13 13.39
CA GLU A 352 -30.26 -7.88 14.60
C GLU A 352 -30.02 -7.00 15.83
N HIS A 353 -29.63 -5.73 15.60
CA HIS A 353 -29.24 -4.82 16.67
C HIS A 353 -29.97 -3.46 16.62
N PRO A 354 -31.31 -3.46 16.67
CA PRO A 354 -32.10 -2.22 16.59
C PRO A 354 -31.86 -1.28 17.78
N PHE A 355 -31.50 -1.83 18.95
CA PHE A 355 -31.27 -1.09 20.18
C PHE A 355 -29.88 -1.36 20.77
N PRO A 356 -29.32 -0.42 21.53
CA PRO A 356 -28.06 -0.64 22.23
C PRO A 356 -28.23 -1.71 23.30
N LYS A 357 -27.25 -2.63 23.43
CA LYS A 357 -27.25 -3.59 24.56
C LYS A 357 -27.26 -2.78 25.85
N ARG A 358 -28.25 -3.03 26.73
CA ARG A 358 -28.22 -2.52 28.10
C ARG A 358 -26.96 -3.05 28.78
N THR A 359 -25.98 -2.19 29.00
CA THR A 359 -24.89 -2.49 29.91
C THR A 359 -25.48 -2.39 31.32
N GLU A 360 -25.62 -3.53 31.99
CA GLU A 360 -25.77 -3.50 33.45
C GLU A 360 -24.61 -2.67 33.97
N LYS A 361 -24.92 -1.59 34.70
CA LYS A 361 -23.90 -0.76 35.36
C LYS A 361 -23.12 -1.71 36.24
N SER A 362 -21.91 -2.09 35.84
CA SER A 362 -21.01 -2.85 36.68
C SER A 362 -20.91 -2.09 38.02
N LYS A 363 -21.40 -2.67 39.08
CA LYS A 363 -21.23 -2.14 40.42
C LYS A 363 -19.74 -1.79 40.55
N LYS A 364 -19.42 -0.50 40.74
CA LYS A 364 -18.06 -0.05 40.96
C LYS A 364 -17.46 -0.95 42.05
N LYS A 365 -16.56 -1.87 41.68
CA LYS A 365 -15.76 -2.60 42.64
C LYS A 365 -14.98 -1.55 43.44
N LYS A 366 -15.25 -1.48 44.74
CA LYS A 366 -14.45 -0.70 45.69
C LYS A 366 -12.98 -1.04 45.45
N PRO A 367 -12.04 -0.07 45.54
CA PRO A 367 -10.63 -0.32 45.32
C PRO A 367 -10.12 -1.37 46.32
N GLY A 368 -10.01 -2.60 45.86
CA GLY A 368 -9.40 -3.68 46.59
C GLY A 368 -7.90 -3.45 46.68
N LYS A 369 -7.36 -3.67 47.89
CA LYS A 369 -5.94 -3.56 48.30
C LYS A 369 -4.99 -3.99 47.17
N LYS A 370 -3.95 -3.17 46.93
CA LYS A 370 -2.83 -3.39 46.02
C LYS A 370 -2.31 -4.84 46.10
N ARG A 371 -2.65 -5.66 45.10
CA ARG A 371 -1.96 -6.92 44.86
C ARG A 371 -0.61 -6.63 44.21
N LYS A 372 0.47 -7.09 44.84
CA LYS A 372 1.86 -6.99 44.39
C LYS A 372 1.98 -7.41 42.92
N LYS A 373 2.64 -6.58 42.09
CA LYS A 373 3.03 -6.86 40.69
C LYS A 373 3.73 -8.22 40.60
N LYS A 374 3.03 -9.25 40.16
CA LYS A 374 3.68 -10.44 39.61
C LYS A 374 4.19 -10.07 38.22
N LYS A 375 5.49 -10.24 37.99
CA LYS A 375 6.21 -9.95 36.76
C LYS A 375 5.50 -10.59 35.56
N ILE A 376 5.12 -9.77 34.60
CA ILE A 376 4.66 -10.17 33.27
C ILE A 376 5.90 -10.63 32.47
N SER A 377 6.48 -11.76 32.87
CA SER A 377 7.56 -12.41 32.08
C SER A 377 7.11 -13.68 31.38
N PHE A 378 5.86 -14.12 31.57
CA PHE A 378 5.43 -15.45 31.12
C PHE A 378 4.49 -15.45 29.90
N VAL A 379 3.90 -14.31 29.51
CA VAL A 379 2.97 -14.25 28.34
C VAL A 379 3.69 -13.98 27.01
N ILE A 380 4.93 -13.43 27.07
CA ILE A 380 5.71 -13.14 25.86
C ILE A 380 6.40 -14.39 25.26
N ARG A 381 6.46 -15.50 25.97
CA ARG A 381 7.13 -16.73 25.49
C ARG A 381 6.30 -17.62 24.57
N ARG A 382 5.02 -17.29 24.30
CA ARG A 382 4.17 -18.07 23.38
C ARG A 382 3.58 -17.31 22.20
N ALA A 383 3.92 -16.04 22.00
CA ALA A 383 3.67 -15.37 20.73
C ALA A 383 4.78 -15.79 19.76
N SER A 384 4.40 -16.45 18.68
CA SER A 384 5.30 -16.99 17.67
C SER A 384 6.33 -15.95 17.22
N THR A 385 7.55 -16.41 16.96
CA THR A 385 8.71 -15.65 16.46
C THR A 385 8.36 -14.71 15.28
N SER A 386 7.31 -15.04 14.52
CA SER A 386 6.76 -14.26 13.41
C SER A 386 6.19 -12.88 13.81
N ILE A 387 5.54 -12.77 14.98
CA ILE A 387 4.97 -11.49 15.44
C ILE A 387 6.07 -10.56 15.95
N ARG A 388 7.12 -11.11 16.53
CA ARG A 388 8.26 -10.34 17.06
C ARG A 388 9.11 -9.72 15.94
N LEU A 389 9.30 -10.43 14.83
CA LEU A 389 10.04 -9.92 13.65
C LEU A 389 9.27 -8.81 12.93
N LYS A 390 7.95 -8.96 12.79
CA LYS A 390 7.09 -7.94 12.16
C LYS A 390 6.96 -6.67 12.98
N MET A 391 6.96 -6.77 14.32
CA MET A 391 6.96 -5.58 15.18
C MET A 391 8.31 -4.84 15.21
N GLN A 392 9.43 -5.52 15.02
CA GLN A 392 10.75 -4.89 14.93
C GLN A 392 10.96 -4.14 13.61
N ILE A 393 10.35 -4.60 12.52
CA ILE A 393 10.40 -3.92 11.21
C ILE A 393 9.63 -2.60 11.29
N ILE A 394 8.43 -2.58 11.89
CA ILE A 394 7.63 -1.36 12.06
C ILE A 394 8.32 -0.33 12.97
N ILE A 395 9.08 -0.75 13.97
CA ILE A 395 9.80 0.17 14.88
C ILE A 395 11.07 0.77 14.23
N ARG A 396 11.66 0.10 13.24
CA ARG A 396 12.85 0.63 12.52
C ARG A 396 12.52 1.67 11.44
N GLU A 397 11.30 1.66 10.91
CA GLU A 397 10.84 2.62 9.89
C GLU A 397 10.31 3.95 10.48
N TYR A 398 10.19 4.06 11.84
CA TYR A 398 9.69 5.25 12.53
C TYR A 398 10.72 5.84 13.53
N LYS A 399 12.01 5.62 13.33
CA LYS A 399 13.12 6.37 13.92
C LYS A 399 13.93 7.04 12.83
#